data_72dd3c510193227eed1580b28b21d7aa
#
_entry.id   72dd3c510193227eed1580b28b21d7aa
#
_cell.length_a   1.000
_cell.length_b   1.000
_cell.length_c   1.000
_cell.angle_alpha   90.00
_cell.angle_beta   90.00
_cell.angle_gamma   90.00
#
_symmetry.space_group_name_H-M   'P 1'
#
loop_
_entity.id
_entity.type
_entity.pdbx_description
1 polymer ?
#
loop_
_entity_poly.entity_id
_entity_poly.type
_entity_poly.pdbx_seq_one_letter_code
_entity_poly.pdbx_strand_id
1 'polypeptide(L)'
;SLENVVMYVVVALAAFSAQLNLGTEDFDVAGLGTTGCFAAMFIGYLSCMAFSKLRRCHKLMLEQYTAGMGGGCVSAIRTLIPLGIVAAGSGGLNLLIGRITGIYGCYQWFNHIFYAAFQNIADYSNFLSGLLYTFAVNLMWFFGLHGSHILEAVAVHNFGVTGNVVFSKAFYDVYVAMGGCGTTVSVLIALLLFFRKERTGKLAG
;
A
#
# COMPACT_ATOMS: atom_id res chain seq x y z
N SER A 1 2.97 17.18 -18.42
CA SER A 1 4.37 17.62 -18.36
C SER A 1 5.08 16.89 -17.24
N LEU A 2 6.40 16.69 -17.38
CA LEU A 2 7.25 16.01 -16.39
C LEU A 2 7.16 16.69 -15.01
N GLU A 3 7.10 18.01 -14.99
CA GLU A 3 6.93 18.80 -13.75
C GLU A 3 5.69 18.41 -12.95
N ASN A 4 4.58 18.12 -13.62
CA ASN A 4 3.37 17.67 -12.92
C ASN A 4 3.60 16.29 -12.26
N VAL A 5 4.28 15.38 -12.92
CA VAL A 5 4.58 14.03 -12.36
C VAL A 5 5.44 14.15 -11.11
N VAL A 6 6.53 14.92 -11.19
CA VAL A 6 7.42 15.16 -10.02
C VAL A 6 6.64 15.72 -8.84
N MET A 7 5.77 16.68 -9.09
CA MET A 7 4.95 17.32 -8.07
C MET A 7 4.02 16.31 -7.36
N TYR A 8 3.35 15.44 -8.11
CA TYR A 8 2.50 14.39 -7.52
C TYR A 8 3.32 13.38 -6.70
N VAL A 9 4.53 13.04 -7.16
CA VAL A 9 5.44 12.17 -6.39
C VAL A 9 5.82 12.82 -5.06
N VAL A 10 6.18 14.10 -5.07
CA VAL A 10 6.52 14.85 -3.83
C VAL A 10 5.33 14.90 -2.88
N VAL A 11 4.11 15.14 -3.37
CA VAL A 11 2.88 15.14 -2.56
C VAL A 11 2.64 13.77 -1.92
N ALA A 12 2.76 12.70 -2.70
CA ALA A 12 2.56 11.33 -2.20
C ALA A 12 3.59 10.97 -1.12
N LEU A 13 4.87 11.30 -1.36
CA LEU A 13 5.94 11.08 -0.39
C LEU A 13 5.74 11.90 0.90
N ALA A 14 5.41 13.19 0.79
CA ALA A 14 5.18 14.03 1.96
C ALA A 14 4.00 13.53 2.81
N ALA A 15 2.90 13.14 2.16
CA ALA A 15 1.73 12.60 2.85
C ALA A 15 2.00 11.24 3.50
N PHE A 16 2.75 10.36 2.83
CA PHE A 16 3.15 9.07 3.38
C PHE A 16 4.12 9.24 4.56
N SER A 17 5.12 10.12 4.44
CA SER A 17 6.06 10.41 5.53
C SER A 17 5.36 10.92 6.78
N ALA A 18 4.30 11.73 6.63
CA ALA A 18 3.48 12.20 7.74
C ALA A 18 2.70 11.08 8.47
N GLN A 19 2.57 9.91 7.85
CA GLN A 19 1.91 8.73 8.43
C GLN A 19 2.89 7.77 9.13
N LEU A 20 4.20 7.95 8.94
CA LEU A 20 5.21 7.02 9.45
C LEU A 20 5.64 7.27 10.91
N ASN A 21 5.08 8.28 11.58
CA ASN A 21 5.45 8.66 12.96
C ASN A 21 6.97 8.85 13.13
N LEU A 22 7.62 9.47 12.14
CA LEU A 22 9.06 9.71 12.14
C LEU A 22 9.50 10.47 13.39
N GLY A 23 10.49 9.93 14.11
CA GLY A 23 11.03 10.56 15.31
C GLY A 23 10.26 10.25 16.60
N THR A 24 9.31 9.34 16.59
CA THR A 24 8.61 8.82 17.77
C THR A 24 9.02 7.37 18.05
N GLU A 25 8.71 6.87 19.24
CA GLU A 25 8.93 5.46 19.62
C GLU A 25 8.06 4.50 18.79
N ASP A 26 6.97 4.99 18.21
CA ASP A 26 6.04 4.23 17.38
C ASP A 26 6.52 4.08 15.92
N PHE A 27 7.70 4.60 15.58
CA PHE A 27 8.25 4.48 14.23
C PHE A 27 8.72 3.06 13.95
N ASP A 28 8.07 2.41 13.00
CA ASP A 28 8.45 1.09 12.50
C ASP A 28 9.08 1.16 11.11
N VAL A 29 10.36 0.77 11.02
CA VAL A 29 11.12 0.71 9.76
C VAL A 29 10.47 -0.25 8.75
N ALA A 30 9.75 -1.27 9.21
CA ALA A 30 9.02 -2.21 8.35
C ALA A 30 7.98 -1.50 7.47
N GLY A 31 7.45 -0.37 7.94
CA GLY A 31 6.54 0.49 7.16
C GLY A 31 7.15 1.11 5.90
N LEU A 32 8.47 1.21 5.83
CA LEU A 32 9.21 1.65 4.63
C LEU A 32 9.50 0.50 3.65
N GLY A 33 9.30 -0.73 4.08
CA GLY A 33 9.53 -1.92 3.29
C GLY A 33 8.31 -2.35 2.46
N THR A 34 8.39 -3.59 1.97
CA THR A 34 7.33 -4.21 1.15
C THR A 34 6.00 -4.32 1.89
N THR A 35 6.03 -4.48 3.20
CA THR A 35 4.85 -4.56 4.06
C THR A 35 4.05 -3.25 4.10
N GLY A 36 4.72 -2.11 4.00
CA GLY A 36 4.08 -0.80 3.93
C GLY A 36 3.63 -0.38 2.52
N CYS A 37 3.98 -1.14 1.49
CA CYS A 37 3.74 -0.78 0.09
C CYS A 37 2.25 -0.54 -0.20
N PHE A 38 1.36 -1.39 0.31
CA PHE A 38 -0.08 -1.23 0.12
C PHE A 38 -0.61 0.07 0.75
N ALA A 39 -0.20 0.36 1.99
CA ALA A 39 -0.56 1.61 2.66
C ALA A 39 -0.01 2.83 1.90
N ALA A 40 1.24 2.76 1.42
CA ALA A 40 1.87 3.82 0.64
C ALA A 40 1.12 4.11 -0.66
N MET A 41 0.68 3.08 -1.39
CA MET A 41 -0.11 3.23 -2.61
C MET A 41 -1.47 3.87 -2.32
N PHE A 42 -2.15 3.43 -1.28
CA PHE A 42 -3.46 3.97 -0.89
C PHE A 42 -3.37 5.43 -0.45
N ILE A 43 -2.42 5.75 0.44
CA ILE A 43 -2.18 7.13 0.90
C ILE A 43 -1.75 8.01 -0.27
N GLY A 44 -0.82 7.53 -1.11
CA GLY A 44 -0.34 8.26 -2.28
C GLY A 44 -1.49 8.60 -3.24
N TYR A 45 -2.35 7.64 -3.55
CA TYR A 45 -3.52 7.85 -4.40
C TYR A 45 -4.49 8.90 -3.81
N LEU A 46 -4.87 8.74 -2.54
CA LEU A 46 -5.77 9.69 -1.87
C LEU A 46 -5.16 11.09 -1.78
N SER A 47 -3.88 11.19 -1.49
CA SER A 47 -3.15 12.46 -1.40
C SER A 47 -3.09 13.17 -2.75
N CYS A 48 -2.83 12.44 -3.82
CA CYS A 48 -2.84 12.98 -5.18
C CYS A 48 -4.23 13.46 -5.59
N MET A 49 -5.29 12.73 -5.22
CA MET A 49 -6.67 13.17 -5.46
C MET A 49 -7.00 14.45 -4.67
N ALA A 50 -6.66 14.48 -3.38
CA ALA A 50 -6.88 15.65 -2.52
C ALA A 50 -6.12 16.86 -3.06
N PHE A 51 -4.86 16.69 -3.41
CA PHE A 51 -4.03 17.74 -3.99
C PHE A 51 -4.61 18.27 -5.30
N SER A 52 -5.07 17.41 -6.19
CA SER A 52 -5.71 17.80 -7.46
C SER A 52 -6.96 18.63 -7.24
N LYS A 53 -7.78 18.29 -6.24
CA LYS A 53 -8.99 19.04 -5.88
C LYS A 53 -8.63 20.40 -5.26
N LEU A 54 -7.67 20.41 -4.32
CA LEU A 54 -7.23 21.66 -3.67
C LEU A 54 -6.60 22.62 -4.67
N ARG A 55 -5.79 22.12 -5.61
CA ARG A 55 -5.16 22.95 -6.66
C ARG A 55 -6.18 23.60 -7.59
N ARG A 56 -7.38 23.04 -7.74
CA ARG A 56 -8.48 23.61 -8.52
C ARG A 56 -9.31 24.62 -7.73
N CYS A 57 -9.12 24.71 -6.43
CA CYS A 57 -9.90 25.58 -5.57
C CYS A 57 -9.36 27.02 -5.63
N HIS A 58 -10.01 27.89 -6.37
CA HIS A 58 -9.64 29.28 -6.57
C HIS A 58 -9.51 30.09 -5.26
N LYS A 59 -10.28 29.75 -4.23
CA LYS A 59 -10.25 30.43 -2.92
C LYS A 59 -8.94 30.24 -2.16
N LEU A 60 -8.22 29.14 -2.40
CA LEU A 60 -6.92 28.85 -1.79
C LEU A 60 -5.75 29.50 -2.53
N MET A 61 -5.99 30.08 -3.69
CA MET A 61 -4.90 30.59 -4.56
C MET A 61 -4.37 31.95 -4.17
N LEU A 62 -4.93 32.61 -3.14
CA LEU A 62 -4.43 33.94 -2.64
C LEU A 62 -4.10 34.92 -3.78
N GLU A 63 -4.91 34.93 -4.85
CA GLU A 63 -4.65 35.76 -6.04
C GLU A 63 -4.48 37.28 -5.68
N GLN A 64 -5.14 37.70 -4.62
CA GLN A 64 -5.03 39.07 -4.13
C GLN A 64 -3.64 39.41 -3.56
N TYR A 65 -2.91 38.39 -3.04
CA TYR A 65 -1.59 38.60 -2.43
C TYR A 65 -0.43 38.30 -3.41
N THR A 66 -0.73 37.71 -4.55
CA THR A 66 0.28 37.43 -5.58
C THR A 66 0.35 38.46 -6.68
N ALA A 67 -0.52 39.48 -6.63
CA ALA A 67 -0.49 40.61 -7.54
C ALA A 67 0.84 41.39 -7.39
N GLY A 68 1.68 41.34 -8.44
CA GLY A 68 3.00 41.99 -8.43
C GLY A 68 4.18 41.04 -8.21
N MET A 69 3.96 39.75 -7.92
CA MET A 69 5.03 38.76 -7.82
C MET A 69 5.38 38.16 -9.19
N GLY A 70 6.66 37.82 -9.36
CA GLY A 70 7.11 37.12 -10.58
C GLY A 70 6.42 35.75 -10.77
N GLY A 71 6.17 35.37 -12.01
CA GLY A 71 5.40 34.16 -12.34
C GLY A 71 5.91 32.86 -11.70
N GLY A 72 7.22 32.73 -11.47
CA GLY A 72 7.81 31.58 -10.77
C GLY A 72 7.41 31.51 -9.29
N CYS A 73 7.35 32.68 -8.60
CA CYS A 73 6.95 32.75 -7.20
C CYS A 73 5.46 32.39 -7.02
N VAL A 74 4.62 32.88 -7.92
CA VAL A 74 3.18 32.55 -7.95
C VAL A 74 2.97 31.06 -8.18
N SER A 75 3.73 30.44 -9.09
CA SER A 75 3.65 29.00 -9.36
C SER A 75 4.07 28.17 -8.14
N ALA A 76 5.12 28.59 -7.42
CA ALA A 76 5.58 27.92 -6.21
C ALA A 76 4.51 27.99 -5.10
N ILE A 77 3.91 29.15 -4.84
CA ILE A 77 2.86 29.32 -3.84
C ILE A 77 1.64 28.46 -4.16
N ARG A 78 1.23 28.42 -5.43
CA ARG A 78 0.11 27.56 -5.91
C ARG A 78 0.34 26.09 -5.70
N THR A 79 1.59 25.67 -5.54
CA THR A 79 1.94 24.27 -5.30
C THR A 79 2.18 23.97 -3.81
N LEU A 80 2.90 24.84 -3.12
CA LEU A 80 3.30 24.63 -1.73
C LEU A 80 2.12 24.68 -0.75
N ILE A 81 1.15 25.57 -0.95
CA ILE A 81 -0.02 25.65 -0.06
C ILE A 81 -0.85 24.36 -0.11
N PRO A 82 -1.31 23.87 -1.28
CA PRO A 82 -2.01 22.58 -1.32
C PRO A 82 -1.18 21.40 -0.82
N LEU A 83 0.13 21.38 -1.09
CA LEU A 83 1.04 20.36 -0.56
C LEU A 83 1.05 20.37 0.96
N GLY A 84 1.23 21.54 1.58
CA GLY A 84 1.24 21.68 3.04
C GLY A 84 -0.08 21.25 3.67
N ILE A 85 -1.22 21.60 3.06
CA ILE A 85 -2.55 21.20 3.53
C ILE A 85 -2.72 19.68 3.45
N VAL A 86 -2.29 19.04 2.35
CA VAL A 86 -2.40 17.59 2.19
C VAL A 86 -1.49 16.86 3.18
N ALA A 87 -0.25 17.31 3.35
CA ALA A 87 0.68 16.72 4.31
C ALA A 87 0.19 16.86 5.76
N ALA A 88 -0.23 18.08 6.14
CA ALA A 88 -0.80 18.34 7.47
C ALA A 88 -2.11 17.58 7.70
N GLY A 89 -2.96 17.48 6.68
CA GLY A 89 -4.20 16.69 6.72
C GLY A 89 -3.91 15.20 6.89
N SER A 90 -2.90 14.67 6.22
CA SER A 90 -2.45 13.28 6.36
C SER A 90 -1.95 13.00 7.79
N GLY A 91 -1.07 13.86 8.32
CA GLY A 91 -0.58 13.74 9.69
C GLY A 91 -1.70 13.91 10.74
N GLY A 92 -2.61 14.87 10.51
CA GLY A 92 -3.79 15.06 11.37
C GLY A 92 -4.73 13.85 11.38
N LEU A 93 -4.91 13.20 10.23
CA LEU A 93 -5.69 11.97 10.12
C LEU A 93 -5.01 10.83 10.90
N ASN A 94 -3.68 10.71 10.83
CA ASN A 94 -2.91 9.76 11.60
C ASN A 94 -3.11 9.94 13.10
N LEU A 95 -2.97 11.19 13.59
CA LEU A 95 -3.19 11.51 14.99
C LEU A 95 -4.63 11.23 15.44
N LEU A 96 -5.61 11.53 14.60
CA LEU A 96 -7.02 11.26 14.89
C LEU A 96 -7.29 9.77 15.00
N ILE A 97 -6.83 8.97 14.04
CA ILE A 97 -6.97 7.51 14.04
C ILE A 97 -6.24 6.93 15.27
N GLY A 98 -5.01 7.39 15.54
CA GLY A 98 -4.24 6.94 16.68
C GLY A 98 -4.93 7.22 18.03
N ARG A 99 -5.57 8.38 18.17
CA ARG A 99 -6.34 8.70 19.38
C ARG A 99 -7.60 7.86 19.57
N ILE A 100 -8.25 7.44 18.47
CA ILE A 100 -9.48 6.65 18.53
C ILE A 100 -9.16 5.17 18.72
N THR A 101 -8.16 4.66 18.00
CA THR A 101 -7.86 3.22 17.94
C THR A 101 -6.70 2.79 18.83
N GLY A 102 -5.89 3.73 19.32
CA GLY A 102 -4.61 3.46 19.99
C GLY A 102 -3.48 3.03 19.05
N ILE A 103 -3.72 3.00 17.73
CA ILE A 103 -2.77 2.55 16.73
C ILE A 103 -2.39 3.74 15.84
N TYR A 104 -1.14 4.16 15.94
CA TYR A 104 -0.59 5.24 15.14
C TYR A 104 0.08 4.70 13.88
N GLY A 105 -0.17 5.35 12.76
CA GLY A 105 0.35 4.96 11.45
C GLY A 105 -0.64 4.16 10.62
N CYS A 106 -0.90 4.64 9.40
CA CYS A 106 -1.81 3.97 8.47
C CYS A 106 -1.35 2.54 8.15
N TYR A 107 -0.04 2.31 8.05
CA TYR A 107 0.54 0.99 7.84
C TYR A 107 0.19 0.03 8.98
N GLN A 108 0.37 0.43 10.25
CA GLN A 108 0.05 -0.39 11.42
C GLN A 108 -1.46 -0.64 11.52
N TRP A 109 -2.26 0.37 11.21
CA TRP A 109 -3.72 0.24 11.20
C TRP A 109 -4.22 -0.74 10.13
N PHE A 110 -3.68 -0.69 8.91
CA PHE A 110 -3.98 -1.67 7.86
C PHE A 110 -3.60 -3.08 8.30
N ASN A 111 -2.38 -3.27 8.81
CA ASN A 111 -1.94 -4.57 9.30
C ASN A 111 -2.82 -5.10 10.43
N HIS A 112 -3.23 -4.23 11.35
CA HIS A 112 -4.12 -4.61 12.44
C HIS A 112 -5.51 -5.07 11.94
N ILE A 113 -6.08 -4.39 10.95
CA ILE A 113 -7.37 -4.80 10.35
C ILE A 113 -7.25 -6.17 9.68
N PHE A 114 -6.24 -6.35 8.83
CA PHE A 114 -6.01 -7.63 8.18
C PHE A 114 -5.77 -8.73 9.22
N TYR A 115 -4.93 -8.45 10.20
CA TYR A 115 -4.64 -9.35 11.31
C TYR A 115 -5.91 -9.77 12.05
N ALA A 116 -6.71 -8.84 12.52
CA ALA A 116 -7.95 -9.11 13.25
C ALA A 116 -8.95 -9.89 12.38
N ALA A 117 -9.05 -9.59 11.10
CA ALA A 117 -9.92 -10.30 10.17
C ALA A 117 -9.50 -11.77 10.02
N PHE A 118 -8.22 -12.03 9.81
CA PHE A 118 -7.71 -13.40 9.66
C PHE A 118 -7.74 -14.19 10.99
N GLN A 119 -7.47 -13.53 12.12
CA GLN A 119 -7.55 -14.17 13.43
C GLN A 119 -8.96 -14.61 13.78
N ASN A 120 -9.95 -13.74 13.60
CA ASN A 120 -11.36 -14.11 13.84
C ASN A 120 -11.81 -15.31 13.00
N ILE A 121 -11.28 -15.44 11.79
CA ILE A 121 -11.57 -16.57 10.92
C ILE A 121 -10.78 -17.81 11.36
N ALA A 122 -9.53 -17.64 11.80
CA ALA A 122 -8.69 -18.73 12.29
C ALA A 122 -9.27 -19.38 13.57
N ASP A 123 -9.84 -18.57 14.45
CA ASP A 123 -10.53 -19.03 15.66
C ASP A 123 -11.74 -19.92 15.32
N TYR A 124 -12.38 -19.67 14.18
CA TYR A 124 -13.47 -20.51 13.68
C TYR A 124 -12.98 -21.72 12.91
N SER A 125 -12.00 -21.55 12.00
CA SER A 125 -11.43 -22.63 11.18
C SER A 125 -10.08 -22.25 10.62
N ASN A 126 -9.02 -22.96 11.02
CA ASN A 126 -7.67 -22.81 10.47
C ASN A 126 -7.61 -23.05 8.95
N PHE A 127 -8.42 -23.97 8.46
CA PHE A 127 -8.51 -24.27 7.02
C PHE A 127 -9.07 -23.08 6.25
N LEU A 128 -10.16 -22.48 6.73
CA LEU A 128 -10.80 -21.33 6.08
C LEU A 128 -9.88 -20.10 6.12
N SER A 129 -9.19 -19.89 7.21
CA SER A 129 -8.19 -18.80 7.34
C SER A 129 -7.04 -18.96 6.36
N GLY A 130 -6.49 -20.17 6.22
CA GLY A 130 -5.44 -20.48 5.24
C GLY A 130 -5.91 -20.29 3.79
N LEU A 131 -7.15 -20.71 3.48
CA LEU A 131 -7.74 -20.54 2.16
C LEU A 131 -7.89 -19.05 1.81
N LEU A 132 -8.44 -18.25 2.73
CA LEU A 132 -8.62 -16.81 2.52
C LEU A 132 -7.30 -16.07 2.44
N TYR A 133 -6.31 -16.45 3.27
CA TYR A 133 -4.97 -15.90 3.18
C TYR A 133 -4.36 -16.16 1.79
N THR A 134 -4.42 -17.42 1.32
CA THR A 134 -3.93 -17.78 -0.01
C THR A 134 -4.65 -17.00 -1.11
N PHE A 135 -5.97 -16.85 -1.00
CA PHE A 135 -6.75 -16.06 -1.95
C PHE A 135 -6.32 -14.59 -1.95
N ALA A 136 -6.17 -13.97 -0.76
CA ALA A 136 -5.74 -12.58 -0.64
C ALA A 136 -4.35 -12.34 -1.22
N VAL A 137 -3.40 -13.25 -0.94
CA VAL A 137 -2.05 -13.20 -1.52
C VAL A 137 -2.09 -13.26 -3.04
N ASN A 138 -2.86 -14.21 -3.61
CA ASN A 138 -3.00 -14.36 -5.07
C ASN A 138 -3.69 -13.15 -5.71
N LEU A 139 -4.70 -12.59 -5.05
CA LEU A 139 -5.36 -11.38 -5.50
C LEU A 139 -4.40 -10.18 -5.55
N MET A 140 -3.53 -10.04 -4.56
CA MET A 140 -2.48 -9.00 -4.57
C MET A 140 -1.48 -9.19 -5.72
N TRP A 141 -1.07 -10.43 -5.98
CA TRP A 141 -0.24 -10.76 -7.14
C TRP A 141 -0.91 -10.41 -8.47
N PHE A 142 -2.22 -10.60 -8.58
CA PHE A 142 -2.99 -10.18 -9.76
C PHE A 142 -2.85 -8.67 -10.03
N PHE A 143 -2.79 -7.85 -8.99
CA PHE A 143 -2.56 -6.41 -9.09
C PHE A 143 -1.06 -6.04 -9.22
N GLY A 144 -0.17 -7.01 -9.34
CA GLY A 144 1.28 -6.76 -9.41
C GLY A 144 1.94 -6.44 -8.07
N LEU A 145 1.24 -6.69 -6.97
CA LEU A 145 1.74 -6.48 -5.61
C LEU A 145 2.32 -7.80 -5.07
N HIS A 146 3.44 -7.73 -4.36
CA HIS A 146 4.06 -8.91 -3.76
C HIS A 146 3.30 -9.36 -2.50
N GLY A 147 2.16 -10.04 -2.69
CA GLY A 147 1.19 -10.34 -1.64
C GLY A 147 1.76 -11.08 -0.43
N SER A 148 2.65 -12.05 -0.64
CA SER A 148 3.29 -12.81 0.45
C SER A 148 4.15 -11.93 1.37
N HIS A 149 4.82 -10.92 0.84
CA HIS A 149 5.58 -9.97 1.66
C HIS A 149 4.70 -8.94 2.35
N ILE A 150 3.64 -8.50 1.68
CA ILE A 150 2.70 -7.51 2.26
C ILE A 150 1.95 -8.12 3.45
N LEU A 151 1.53 -9.37 3.33
CA LEU A 151 0.80 -10.09 4.38
C LEU A 151 1.71 -10.96 5.27
N GLU A 152 3.02 -10.77 5.22
CA GLU A 152 3.99 -11.58 5.99
C GLU A 152 3.74 -11.47 7.49
N ALA A 153 3.51 -10.28 8.01
CA ALA A 153 3.22 -10.07 9.44
C ALA A 153 1.96 -10.83 9.87
N VAL A 154 0.92 -10.86 9.02
CA VAL A 154 -0.31 -11.61 9.25
C VAL A 154 -0.04 -13.12 9.25
N ALA A 155 0.76 -13.62 8.30
CA ALA A 155 1.09 -15.04 8.22
C ALA A 155 1.88 -15.52 9.42
N VAL A 156 2.92 -14.78 9.81
CA VAL A 156 3.77 -15.13 10.97
C VAL A 156 2.96 -15.16 12.26
N HIS A 157 2.06 -14.20 12.42
CA HIS A 157 1.28 -14.12 13.65
C HIS A 157 0.17 -15.18 13.73
N ASN A 158 -0.60 -15.37 12.65
CA ASN A 158 -1.76 -16.29 12.68
C ASN A 158 -1.37 -17.75 12.49
N PHE A 159 -0.32 -18.03 11.71
CA PHE A 159 0.06 -19.41 11.37
C PHE A 159 1.41 -19.84 11.99
N GLY A 160 2.16 -18.90 12.58
CA GLY A 160 3.50 -19.14 13.10
C GLY A 160 4.55 -19.35 12.02
N VAL A 161 5.83 -19.17 12.38
CA VAL A 161 6.98 -19.33 11.47
C VAL A 161 7.25 -20.82 11.22
N THR A 162 7.32 -21.58 12.31
CA THR A 162 7.52 -23.04 12.33
C THR A 162 6.59 -23.61 13.37
N GLY A 163 5.77 -24.55 13.02
CA GLY A 163 4.85 -25.11 14.00
C GLY A 163 4.29 -26.45 13.54
N ASN A 164 3.65 -27.14 14.48
CA ASN A 164 2.92 -28.37 14.23
C ASN A 164 1.60 -28.15 13.46
N VAL A 165 1.40 -26.94 12.93
CA VAL A 165 0.19 -26.56 12.20
C VAL A 165 0.46 -26.72 10.71
N VAL A 166 -0.44 -27.40 10.02
CA VAL A 166 -0.35 -27.67 8.57
C VAL A 166 -0.20 -26.40 7.74
N PHE A 167 -0.70 -25.26 8.23
CA PHE A 167 -0.64 -23.95 7.56
C PHE A 167 0.40 -23.00 8.14
N SER A 168 1.55 -23.50 8.61
CA SER A 168 2.65 -22.62 9.02
C SER A 168 3.19 -21.82 7.83
N LYS A 169 3.83 -20.67 8.12
CA LYS A 169 4.47 -19.87 7.06
C LYS A 169 5.50 -20.68 6.28
N ALA A 170 6.28 -21.51 6.96
CA ALA A 170 7.25 -22.39 6.31
C ALA A 170 6.59 -23.39 5.34
N PHE A 171 5.43 -23.93 5.70
CA PHE A 171 4.65 -24.79 4.78
C PHE A 171 4.13 -24.00 3.58
N TYR A 172 3.58 -22.81 3.83
CA TYR A 172 3.04 -21.96 2.79
C TYR A 172 4.13 -21.54 1.77
N ASP A 173 5.30 -21.10 2.25
CA ASP A 173 6.38 -20.66 1.38
C ASP A 173 6.91 -21.78 0.48
N VAL A 174 7.00 -23.01 1.00
CA VAL A 174 7.56 -24.15 0.25
C VAL A 174 6.52 -24.80 -0.66
N TYR A 175 5.32 -25.03 -0.18
CA TYR A 175 4.34 -25.85 -0.89
C TYR A 175 3.27 -25.06 -1.66
N VAL A 176 2.94 -23.88 -1.19
CA VAL A 176 1.90 -23.05 -1.81
C VAL A 176 2.50 -21.93 -2.65
N ALA A 177 3.49 -21.19 -2.13
CA ALA A 177 4.10 -20.10 -2.87
C ALA A 177 4.93 -20.57 -4.06
N MET A 178 5.66 -21.69 -3.95
CA MET A 178 6.42 -22.25 -5.08
C MET A 178 5.55 -22.79 -6.20
N GLY A 179 4.31 -23.22 -5.90
CA GLY A 179 3.45 -23.90 -6.87
C GLY A 179 2.38 -23.01 -7.53
N GLY A 180 2.04 -21.85 -7.00
CA GLY A 180 0.84 -21.21 -7.46
C GLY A 180 0.64 -19.71 -7.29
N CYS A 181 1.36 -19.08 -6.41
CA CYS A 181 1.13 -17.67 -6.11
C CYS A 181 1.78 -16.71 -7.13
N GLY A 182 1.24 -16.66 -8.34
CA GLY A 182 1.78 -15.79 -9.40
C GLY A 182 3.19 -16.21 -9.85
N THR A 183 3.56 -17.46 -9.59
CA THR A 183 4.86 -18.00 -9.98
C THR A 183 4.94 -18.16 -11.49
N THR A 184 6.14 -18.16 -12.01
CA THR A 184 6.45 -18.33 -13.43
C THR A 184 5.75 -19.57 -14.00
N VAL A 185 5.58 -20.62 -13.21
CA VAL A 185 4.94 -21.89 -13.61
C VAL A 185 3.45 -21.73 -13.90
N SER A 186 2.70 -21.04 -13.04
CA SER A 186 1.26 -20.81 -13.27
C SER A 186 1.01 -19.89 -14.47
N VAL A 187 1.85 -18.87 -14.65
CA VAL A 187 1.80 -18.01 -15.84
C VAL A 187 2.14 -18.80 -17.10
N LEU A 188 3.16 -19.66 -17.05
CA LEU A 188 3.55 -20.54 -18.16
C LEU A 188 2.41 -21.47 -18.54
N ILE A 189 1.79 -22.15 -17.58
CA ILE A 189 0.64 -23.04 -17.81
C ILE A 189 -0.54 -22.26 -18.43
N ALA A 190 -0.85 -21.08 -17.91
CA ALA A 190 -1.90 -20.21 -18.45
C ALA A 190 -1.61 -19.81 -19.92
N LEU A 191 -0.38 -19.42 -20.22
CA LEU A 191 0.05 -19.11 -21.59
C LEU A 191 -0.08 -20.30 -22.52
N LEU A 192 0.34 -21.49 -22.08
CA LEU A 192 0.25 -22.72 -22.87
C LEU A 192 -1.21 -23.15 -23.14
N LEU A 193 -2.09 -23.00 -22.14
CA LEU A 193 -3.48 -23.44 -22.26
C LEU A 193 -4.35 -22.44 -23.04
N PHE A 194 -4.24 -21.16 -22.73
CA PHE A 194 -5.17 -20.14 -23.25
C PHE A 194 -4.62 -19.36 -24.44
N PHE A 195 -3.29 -19.15 -24.49
CA PHE A 195 -2.64 -18.34 -25.51
C PHE A 195 -1.76 -19.14 -26.48
N ARG A 196 -2.05 -20.44 -26.65
CA ARG A 196 -1.26 -21.33 -27.51
C ARG A 196 -1.15 -20.86 -28.96
N LYS A 197 -2.11 -20.11 -29.46
CA LYS A 197 -2.12 -19.57 -30.82
C LYS A 197 -1.32 -18.27 -30.94
N GLU A 198 -1.10 -17.58 -29.85
CA GLU A 198 -0.35 -16.34 -29.83
C GLU A 198 1.16 -16.59 -29.92
N ARG A 199 1.88 -15.59 -30.43
CA ARG A 199 3.35 -15.69 -30.59
C ARG A 199 4.04 -15.95 -29.24
N THR A 200 3.54 -15.33 -28.18
CA THR A 200 4.08 -15.47 -26.82
C THR A 200 3.89 -16.89 -26.26
N GLY A 201 2.73 -17.51 -26.51
CA GLY A 201 2.46 -18.88 -26.11
C GLY A 201 3.33 -19.90 -26.84
N LYS A 202 3.69 -19.62 -28.09
CA LYS A 202 4.60 -20.48 -28.90
C LYS A 202 6.06 -20.40 -28.45
N LEU A 203 6.48 -19.26 -27.86
CA LEU A 203 7.85 -19.10 -27.36
C LEU A 203 8.02 -19.69 -25.94
N ALA A 204 6.93 -19.94 -25.24
CA ALA A 204 6.94 -20.51 -23.89
C ALA A 204 6.88 -22.06 -23.88
N GLY A 205 6.56 -22.69 -25.00
CA GLY A 205 6.56 -24.15 -25.22
C GLY A 205 7.72 -24.59 -26.06
#